data_0ec322ab719e2ba0c3635e469c98beb7
#
_entry.id   0ec322ab719e2ba0c3635e469c98beb7
#
_cell.length_a   1.000
_cell.length_b   1.000
_cell.length_c   1.000
_cell.angle_alpha   90.00
_cell.angle_beta   90.00
_cell.angle_gamma   90.00
#
_symmetry.space_group_name_H-M   'P 1'
#
loop_
_entity.id
_entity.type
_entity.pdbx_description
1 polymer ?
#
loop_
_entity_poly.entity_id
_entity_poly.type
_entity_poly.pdbx_seq_one_letter_code
_entity_poly.pdbx_strand_id
1 'polypeptide(L)'
;MNENLLSAMEKRLTPEYEKMLKNINAPKEVLIPPQDARRTLSVLPDGRIRAYGIDTDEYGKKRWVYYESENCGLSWQIHYDDTVLQEFTYIPEKGRYITAKSCEKGYNDGLYVFYSDKGPDDPEPHVQKIWDVPVGDIFQFQKSRYSDRIFFTAQHMDENDFYPDIFYSDDFGETFSHVTLPLQPKQELVYPHKGYRWRYFTGSEPVLCELSRDTLMLLIRNSTDCFFACCSHDGGLTWSDYEKTGFYGTATTAFLLPLSDGRILSLWNNTKPLPEVNHYRQDGLTDENKLGVWEDAFTNRDAAHAAISDDGGKSWKGYREIFLNPIRNNTDFRYAGGRFAKGDKSIHQFQAIELPYGKVLIALGQNAISRRFLIMDLAYLYETSRKEDFIDGLNNVSSHMYLKSYNGANGAEPNGHCQWNRFPGAVMMPDPTWDGKIGTPHREVVLIRKTDDDRLRTPIGGITWNFPMSRKGKVSAEILLTEKSLRFTLSDRWFNSCDKYAGSLSPFTFEVDTDDIASEFVTVTIRYDVDARRAEVYADEKFLFFVDGTREVPTGISYLILQCVTDGDSKGAYIRELRAERID
;
A
#
# COMPACT_ATOMS: atom_id res chain seq x y z
N MET A 1 -8.08 -11.39 15.42
CA MET A 1 -7.30 -11.73 16.64
C MET A 1 -8.25 -12.25 17.70
N ASN A 2 -7.77 -13.07 18.65
CA ASN A 2 -8.61 -13.57 19.76
C ASN A 2 -8.75 -12.45 20.81
N GLU A 3 -9.98 -12.25 21.36
CA GLU A 3 -10.27 -11.27 22.42
C GLU A 3 -9.36 -11.43 23.66
N ASN A 4 -8.93 -12.66 23.95
CA ASN A 4 -8.01 -12.92 25.05
C ASN A 4 -6.64 -12.27 24.83
N LEU A 5 -6.14 -12.22 23.60
CA LEU A 5 -4.87 -11.57 23.28
C LEU A 5 -4.98 -10.04 23.36
N LEU A 6 -6.09 -9.46 22.93
CA LEU A 6 -6.35 -8.03 23.10
C LEU A 6 -6.41 -7.64 24.59
N SER A 7 -7.11 -8.45 25.40
CA SER A 7 -7.16 -8.26 26.86
C SER A 7 -5.79 -8.40 27.51
N ALA A 8 -4.94 -9.31 27.04
CA ALA A 8 -3.56 -9.46 27.54
C ALA A 8 -2.71 -8.24 27.20
N MET A 9 -2.81 -7.71 25.98
CA MET A 9 -2.15 -6.48 25.56
C MET A 9 -2.59 -5.28 26.42
N GLU A 10 -3.89 -5.12 26.65
CA GLU A 10 -4.45 -4.03 27.43
C GLU A 10 -3.94 -4.03 28.86
N LYS A 11 -3.86 -5.20 29.53
CA LYS A 11 -3.35 -5.35 30.89
C LYS A 11 -1.88 -4.96 31.04
N ARG A 12 -1.11 -4.93 29.96
CA ARG A 12 0.30 -4.50 29.97
C ARG A 12 0.49 -2.98 29.88
N LEU A 13 -0.53 -2.27 29.46
CA LEU A 13 -0.43 -0.81 29.30
C LEU A 13 -0.42 -0.11 30.66
N THR A 14 0.57 0.75 30.88
CA THR A 14 0.49 1.74 31.93
C THR A 14 -0.54 2.82 31.56
N PRO A 15 -1.08 3.58 32.52
CA PRO A 15 -2.02 4.68 32.21
C PRO A 15 -1.47 5.69 31.19
N GLU A 16 -0.16 5.91 31.17
CA GLU A 16 0.51 6.79 30.21
C GLU A 16 0.48 6.20 28.79
N TYR A 17 0.89 4.94 28.62
CA TYR A 17 0.88 4.27 27.32
C TYR A 17 -0.54 4.05 26.81
N GLU A 18 -1.48 3.75 27.69
CA GLU A 18 -2.90 3.69 27.33
C GLU A 18 -3.41 5.01 26.76
N LYS A 19 -3.08 6.13 27.41
CA LYS A 19 -3.41 7.47 26.92
C LYS A 19 -2.72 7.77 25.58
N MET A 20 -1.45 7.41 25.44
CA MET A 20 -0.71 7.58 24.19
C MET A 20 -1.37 6.80 23.05
N LEU A 21 -1.71 5.53 23.27
CA LEU A 21 -2.34 4.68 22.28
C LEU A 21 -3.73 5.21 21.87
N LYS A 22 -4.56 5.59 22.84
CA LYS A 22 -5.90 6.16 22.59
C LYS A 22 -5.85 7.47 21.80
N ASN A 23 -4.80 8.27 21.95
CA ASN A 23 -4.65 9.55 21.25
C ASN A 23 -4.13 9.43 19.80
N ILE A 24 -3.77 8.24 19.34
CA ILE A 24 -3.41 8.04 17.93
C ILE A 24 -4.71 7.93 17.12
N ASN A 25 -4.91 8.84 16.18
CA ASN A 25 -6.04 8.82 15.25
C ASN A 25 -5.57 8.46 13.83
N ALA A 26 -4.94 9.40 13.14
CA ALA A 26 -4.33 9.14 11.83
C ALA A 26 -3.11 8.21 11.94
N PRO A 27 -2.68 7.57 10.85
CA PRO A 27 -1.50 6.73 10.82
C PRO A 27 -0.27 7.47 11.35
N LYS A 28 0.39 6.88 12.35
CA LYS A 28 1.58 7.43 13.00
C LYS A 28 2.71 6.42 12.97
N GLU A 29 3.87 6.84 12.49
CA GLU A 29 5.09 6.06 12.56
C GLU A 29 5.53 5.90 14.01
N VAL A 30 5.76 4.64 14.43
CA VAL A 30 6.18 4.29 15.79
C VAL A 30 7.55 3.65 15.86
N LEU A 31 8.02 3.09 14.75
CA LEU A 31 9.34 2.52 14.63
C LEU A 31 9.84 2.57 13.19
N ILE A 32 11.08 3.03 13.03
CA ILE A 32 11.91 2.74 11.86
C ILE A 32 12.81 1.59 12.29
N PRO A 33 12.49 0.34 11.91
CA PRO A 33 13.30 -0.79 12.34
C PRO A 33 14.69 -0.71 11.69
N PRO A 34 15.74 -1.20 12.35
CA PRO A 34 17.04 -1.29 11.74
C PRO A 34 17.06 -2.24 10.53
N GLN A 35 18.23 -2.37 9.93
CA GLN A 35 18.41 -3.12 8.69
C GLN A 35 17.89 -4.56 8.81
N ASP A 36 17.39 -5.08 7.70
CA ASP A 36 16.93 -6.46 7.54
C ASP A 36 15.76 -6.91 8.45
N ALA A 37 14.98 -5.97 9.00
CA ALA A 37 13.74 -6.32 9.69
C ALA A 37 12.77 -7.03 8.73
N ARG A 38 12.15 -8.09 9.22
CA ARG A 38 11.08 -8.80 8.49
C ARG A 38 9.75 -8.07 8.67
N ARG A 39 8.81 -8.36 7.79
CA ARG A 39 7.45 -7.79 7.87
C ARG A 39 6.58 -8.47 8.93
N THR A 40 6.95 -9.67 9.37
CA THR A 40 6.09 -10.51 10.20
C THR A 40 6.06 -10.06 11.65
N LEU A 41 4.84 -9.91 12.17
CA LEU A 41 4.55 -9.59 13.55
C LEU A 41 3.94 -10.83 14.23
N SER A 42 4.48 -11.22 15.36
CA SER A 42 3.97 -12.32 16.17
C SER A 42 3.51 -11.83 17.53
N VAL A 43 2.39 -12.36 18.02
CA VAL A 43 1.83 -11.99 19.33
C VAL A 43 2.01 -13.15 20.29
N LEU A 44 2.58 -12.86 21.44
CA LEU A 44 2.74 -13.79 22.56
C LEU A 44 1.44 -13.86 23.39
N PRO A 45 1.17 -14.97 24.09
CA PRO A 45 -0.06 -15.12 24.88
C PRO A 45 -0.20 -14.10 26.00
N ASP A 46 0.90 -13.51 26.46
CA ASP A 46 0.91 -12.46 27.48
C ASP A 46 0.73 -11.04 26.91
N GLY A 47 0.50 -10.91 25.59
CA GLY A 47 0.25 -9.64 24.91
C GLY A 47 1.49 -8.90 24.42
N ARG A 48 2.71 -9.45 24.61
CA ARG A 48 3.90 -8.90 23.97
C ARG A 48 3.86 -9.13 22.46
N ILE A 49 4.49 -8.24 21.72
CA ILE A 49 4.56 -8.30 20.26
C ILE A 49 6.02 -8.48 19.87
N ARG A 50 6.30 -9.46 19.02
CA ARG A 50 7.62 -9.65 18.42
C ARG A 50 7.61 -9.32 16.93
N ALA A 51 8.66 -8.63 16.50
CA ALA A 51 9.04 -8.46 15.10
C ALA A 51 10.44 -9.02 14.92
N TYR A 52 10.70 -9.63 13.76
CA TYR A 52 11.97 -10.33 13.51
C TYR A 52 12.84 -9.58 12.52
N GLY A 53 14.13 -9.79 12.59
CA GLY A 53 15.11 -9.23 11.68
C GLY A 53 16.39 -10.07 11.63
N ILE A 54 17.29 -9.67 10.74
CA ILE A 54 18.62 -10.24 10.63
C ILE A 54 19.62 -9.13 10.91
N ASP A 55 20.39 -9.28 11.98
CA ASP A 55 21.52 -8.42 12.28
C ASP A 55 22.80 -9.00 11.66
N THR A 56 23.72 -8.13 11.29
CA THR A 56 25.03 -8.51 10.77
C THR A 56 26.09 -7.90 11.70
N ASP A 57 26.83 -8.74 12.39
CA ASP A 57 27.89 -8.30 13.29
C ASP A 57 29.07 -7.64 12.54
N GLU A 58 30.03 -7.10 13.27
CA GLU A 58 31.22 -6.44 12.74
C GLU A 58 32.11 -7.34 11.86
N TYR A 59 31.98 -8.65 11.98
CA TYR A 59 32.67 -9.66 11.17
C TYR A 59 31.87 -10.11 9.94
N GLY A 60 30.66 -9.54 9.72
CA GLY A 60 29.78 -9.90 8.62
C GLY A 60 28.96 -11.17 8.84
N LYS A 61 28.95 -11.73 10.06
CA LYS A 61 28.14 -12.89 10.41
C LYS A 61 26.69 -12.45 10.65
N LYS A 62 25.78 -13.09 9.94
CA LYS A 62 24.34 -12.86 10.09
C LYS A 62 23.77 -13.74 11.19
N ARG A 63 22.88 -13.16 12.00
CA ARG A 63 22.11 -13.85 13.01
C ARG A 63 20.69 -13.30 13.06
N TRP A 64 19.74 -14.12 13.49
CA TRP A 64 18.40 -13.67 13.80
C TRP A 64 18.42 -12.80 15.05
N VAL A 65 17.60 -11.77 15.03
CA VAL A 65 17.29 -10.92 16.18
C VAL A 65 15.78 -10.71 16.22
N TYR A 66 15.26 -10.37 17.39
CA TYR A 66 13.87 -9.94 17.49
C TYR A 66 13.75 -8.64 18.26
N TYR A 67 12.76 -7.89 17.87
CA TYR A 67 12.30 -6.68 18.53
C TYR A 67 11.08 -7.05 19.33
N GLU A 68 11.02 -6.71 20.60
CA GLU A 68 9.87 -7.00 21.44
C GLU A 68 9.28 -5.70 21.98
N SER A 69 7.95 -5.60 21.88
CA SER A 69 7.18 -4.52 22.46
C SER A 69 6.27 -5.04 23.55
N GLU A 70 6.34 -4.40 24.71
CA GLU A 70 5.47 -4.65 25.86
C GLU A 70 4.25 -3.74 25.95
N ASN A 71 4.15 -2.75 25.06
CA ASN A 71 3.18 -1.66 25.10
C ASN A 71 2.50 -1.40 23.75
N CYS A 72 2.03 -2.47 23.10
CA CYS A 72 1.28 -2.39 21.86
C CYS A 72 2.02 -1.70 20.69
N GLY A 73 3.33 -1.86 20.62
CA GLY A 73 4.14 -1.29 19.54
C GLY A 73 4.56 0.16 19.73
N LEU A 74 4.25 0.80 20.86
CA LEU A 74 4.64 2.19 21.13
C LEU A 74 6.14 2.36 21.39
N SER A 75 6.79 1.32 21.94
CA SER A 75 8.24 1.24 22.06
C SER A 75 8.73 -0.19 21.89
N TRP A 76 10.00 -0.35 21.55
CA TRP A 76 10.60 -1.63 21.18
C TRP A 76 11.96 -1.79 21.81
N GLN A 77 12.26 -3.03 22.24
CA GLN A 77 13.56 -3.46 22.68
C GLN A 77 14.11 -4.50 21.72
N ILE A 78 15.41 -4.42 21.41
CA ILE A 78 16.08 -5.41 20.56
C ILE A 78 16.70 -6.50 21.42
N HIS A 79 16.49 -7.74 21.03
CA HIS A 79 17.07 -8.93 21.64
C HIS A 79 17.95 -9.64 20.63
N TYR A 80 19.15 -10.00 21.08
CA TYR A 80 20.18 -10.67 20.27
C TYR A 80 20.27 -12.16 20.58
N ASP A 81 19.30 -12.68 21.31
CA ASP A 81 19.23 -14.08 21.67
C ASP A 81 18.87 -14.94 20.46
N ASP A 82 19.33 -16.18 20.45
CA ASP A 82 18.94 -17.14 19.44
C ASP A 82 17.43 -17.41 19.53
N THR A 83 16.74 -17.16 18.44
CA THR A 83 15.31 -17.46 18.29
C THR A 83 15.13 -18.69 17.40
N VAL A 84 14.27 -19.60 17.81
CA VAL A 84 14.07 -20.90 17.13
C VAL A 84 12.89 -20.83 16.17
N LEU A 85 11.70 -20.47 16.68
CA LEU A 85 10.51 -20.27 15.87
C LEU A 85 10.36 -18.78 15.54
N GLN A 86 10.96 -18.35 14.43
CA GLN A 86 10.75 -17.00 13.93
C GLN A 86 9.40 -16.92 13.23
N GLU A 87 8.75 -15.73 13.28
CA GLU A 87 7.54 -15.46 12.53
C GLU A 87 6.39 -16.42 12.84
N PHE A 88 6.24 -16.82 14.08
CA PHE A 88 5.24 -17.78 14.53
C PHE A 88 3.83 -17.16 14.63
N THR A 89 2.83 -18.04 14.54
CA THR A 89 1.46 -17.79 15.01
C THR A 89 1.23 -18.59 16.29
N TYR A 90 0.55 -17.98 17.27
CA TYR A 90 0.16 -18.65 18.51
C TYR A 90 -1.27 -19.22 18.40
N ILE A 91 -1.41 -20.49 18.73
CA ILE A 91 -2.69 -21.24 18.76
C ILE A 91 -3.09 -21.47 20.21
N PRO A 92 -4.03 -20.68 20.77
CA PRO A 92 -4.34 -20.68 22.20
C PRO A 92 -4.88 -22.01 22.72
N GLU A 93 -5.65 -22.74 21.91
CA GLU A 93 -6.29 -24.00 22.27
C GLU A 93 -5.30 -25.11 22.65
N LYS A 94 -4.08 -25.02 22.12
CA LYS A 94 -2.99 -25.97 22.40
C LYS A 94 -1.82 -25.34 23.14
N GLY A 95 -1.80 -24.02 23.33
CA GLY A 95 -0.60 -23.31 23.77
C GLY A 95 0.54 -23.38 22.76
N ARG A 96 0.22 -23.57 21.48
CA ARG A 96 1.15 -23.91 20.40
C ARG A 96 1.66 -22.69 19.65
N TYR A 97 2.95 -22.67 19.42
CA TYR A 97 3.62 -21.72 18.53
C TYR A 97 3.96 -22.46 17.23
N ILE A 98 3.51 -21.97 16.08
CA ILE A 98 3.64 -22.67 14.81
C ILE A 98 4.13 -21.71 13.72
N THR A 99 5.02 -22.21 12.87
CA THR A 99 5.53 -21.51 11.67
C THR A 99 5.82 -22.50 10.55
N ALA A 100 6.02 -22.01 9.33
CA ALA A 100 6.42 -22.84 8.20
C ALA A 100 7.66 -22.27 7.52
N LYS A 101 8.48 -23.14 6.93
CA LYS A 101 9.71 -22.79 6.21
C LYS A 101 9.87 -23.63 4.96
N SER A 102 10.42 -22.98 3.94
CA SER A 102 10.82 -23.60 2.68
C SER A 102 11.93 -22.78 2.05
N CYS A 103 12.68 -23.36 1.12
CA CYS A 103 13.77 -22.69 0.39
C CYS A 103 14.88 -22.12 1.28
N GLU A 104 15.01 -22.61 2.50
CA GLU A 104 16.06 -22.24 3.45
C GLU A 104 17.13 -23.34 3.55
N LYS A 105 18.30 -23.00 4.05
CA LYS A 105 19.39 -23.97 4.25
C LYS A 105 18.94 -25.10 5.17
N GLY A 106 18.93 -26.31 4.64
CA GLY A 106 18.45 -27.53 5.30
C GLY A 106 16.98 -27.85 5.05
N TYR A 107 16.23 -26.97 4.38
CA TYR A 107 14.79 -27.11 4.09
C TYR A 107 14.45 -26.66 2.67
N ASN A 108 15.30 -26.99 1.70
CA ASN A 108 15.16 -26.57 0.31
C ASN A 108 14.56 -27.64 -0.61
N ASP A 109 14.17 -28.78 -0.05
CA ASP A 109 13.62 -29.94 -0.75
C ASP A 109 12.12 -30.13 -0.51
N GLY A 110 11.46 -29.14 0.08
CA GLY A 110 10.02 -29.19 0.37
C GLY A 110 9.54 -28.09 1.29
N LEU A 111 8.34 -28.27 1.79
CA LEU A 111 7.71 -27.41 2.77
C LEU A 111 7.66 -28.08 4.14
N TYR A 112 8.14 -27.38 5.16
CA TYR A 112 8.23 -27.87 6.52
C TYR A 112 7.42 -27.00 7.47
N VAL A 113 6.74 -27.63 8.42
CA VAL A 113 6.08 -26.99 9.55
C VAL A 113 6.87 -27.26 10.82
N PHE A 114 7.00 -26.22 11.62
CA PHE A 114 7.68 -26.23 12.91
C PHE A 114 6.68 -25.81 13.98
N TYR A 115 6.58 -26.54 15.07
CA TYR A 115 5.78 -26.11 16.20
C TYR A 115 6.37 -26.51 17.54
N SER A 116 6.02 -25.76 18.58
CA SER A 116 6.31 -26.10 19.97
C SER A 116 5.16 -25.69 20.89
N ASP A 117 4.84 -26.55 21.84
CA ASP A 117 3.85 -26.27 22.89
C ASP A 117 4.52 -25.76 24.20
N LYS A 118 5.88 -25.57 24.18
CA LYS A 118 6.66 -25.05 25.32
C LYS A 118 6.96 -23.56 25.20
N GLY A 119 7.15 -23.06 23.98
CA GLY A 119 7.49 -21.67 23.70
C GLY A 119 8.10 -21.45 22.32
N PRO A 120 8.21 -20.20 21.86
CA PRO A 120 8.80 -19.90 20.55
C PRO A 120 10.32 -20.12 20.53
N ASP A 121 10.96 -20.13 21.67
CA ASP A 121 12.41 -20.29 21.82
C ASP A 121 12.81 -21.70 22.29
N ASP A 122 11.89 -22.68 22.14
CA ASP A 122 12.16 -24.10 22.40
C ASP A 122 13.28 -24.60 21.48
N PRO A 123 14.42 -25.07 22.00
CA PRO A 123 15.55 -25.52 21.19
C PRO A 123 15.27 -26.79 20.39
N GLU A 124 14.23 -27.53 20.75
CA GLU A 124 13.81 -28.79 20.12
C GLU A 124 12.36 -28.77 19.69
N PRO A 125 11.97 -27.88 18.74
CA PRO A 125 10.62 -27.84 18.22
C PRO A 125 10.32 -29.12 17.43
N HIS A 126 9.05 -29.49 17.36
CA HIS A 126 8.61 -30.51 16.42
C HIS A 126 8.79 -30.00 14.99
N VAL A 127 9.34 -30.85 14.12
CA VAL A 127 9.59 -30.53 12.70
C VAL A 127 8.96 -31.61 11.84
N GLN A 128 8.11 -31.18 10.91
CA GLN A 128 7.43 -32.08 10.00
C GLN A 128 7.51 -31.56 8.57
N LYS A 129 7.93 -32.42 7.63
CA LYS A 129 7.80 -32.17 6.20
C LYS A 129 6.36 -32.47 5.79
N ILE A 130 5.65 -31.49 5.24
CA ILE A 130 4.24 -31.61 4.87
C ILE A 130 4.03 -31.69 3.37
N TRP A 131 5.03 -31.30 2.58
CA TRP A 131 4.98 -31.38 1.13
C TRP A 131 6.38 -31.51 0.53
N ASP A 132 6.50 -32.25 -0.59
CA ASP A 132 7.78 -32.52 -1.28
C ASP A 132 8.15 -31.45 -2.32
N VAL A 133 7.34 -30.40 -2.44
CA VAL A 133 7.58 -29.28 -3.36
C VAL A 133 8.02 -28.06 -2.58
N PRO A 134 9.14 -27.44 -2.93
CA PRO A 134 9.55 -26.16 -2.33
C PRO A 134 8.59 -25.06 -2.73
N VAL A 135 8.26 -24.18 -1.76
CA VAL A 135 7.37 -23.05 -1.98
C VAL A 135 8.08 -21.73 -1.68
N GLY A 136 7.64 -20.67 -2.34
CA GLY A 136 8.01 -19.30 -2.00
C GLY A 136 6.86 -18.56 -1.31
N ASP A 137 7.16 -17.41 -0.71
CA ASP A 137 6.20 -16.47 -0.13
C ASP A 137 5.11 -17.15 0.72
N ILE A 138 5.55 -17.73 1.83
CA ILE A 138 4.67 -18.34 2.83
C ILE A 138 4.05 -17.21 3.65
N PHE A 139 2.71 -17.24 3.76
CA PHE A 139 1.97 -16.30 4.61
C PHE A 139 1.70 -16.91 5.97
N GLN A 140 1.60 -16.03 6.97
CA GLN A 140 1.42 -16.43 8.36
C GLN A 140 0.15 -17.26 8.56
N PHE A 141 0.22 -18.25 9.44
CA PHE A 141 -0.91 -19.06 9.83
C PHE A 141 -2.06 -18.21 10.36
N GLN A 142 -3.27 -18.60 9.98
CA GLN A 142 -4.52 -18.03 10.48
C GLN A 142 -5.33 -19.13 11.15
N LYS A 143 -5.84 -18.86 12.35
CA LYS A 143 -6.79 -19.74 13.05
C LYS A 143 -8.19 -19.31 12.68
N SER A 144 -9.01 -20.27 12.24
CA SER A 144 -10.45 -20.03 12.05
C SER A 144 -11.09 -19.54 13.35
N ARG A 145 -12.04 -18.61 13.22
CA ARG A 145 -12.87 -18.16 14.34
C ARG A 145 -14.04 -19.10 14.66
N TYR A 146 -14.36 -19.98 13.72
CA TYR A 146 -15.59 -20.78 13.73
C TYR A 146 -15.34 -22.27 13.88
N SER A 147 -14.09 -22.71 13.72
CA SER A 147 -13.67 -24.11 13.78
C SER A 147 -12.25 -24.24 14.32
N ASP A 148 -11.79 -25.47 14.52
CA ASP A 148 -10.42 -25.78 14.94
C ASP A 148 -9.40 -25.67 13.79
N ARG A 149 -9.87 -25.40 12.57
CA ARG A 149 -9.03 -25.29 11.38
C ARG A 149 -8.07 -24.13 11.48
N ILE A 150 -6.83 -24.43 11.09
CA ILE A 150 -5.81 -23.44 10.81
C ILE A 150 -5.44 -23.50 9.35
N PHE A 151 -5.07 -22.37 8.75
CA PHE A 151 -4.63 -22.28 7.35
C PHE A 151 -3.42 -21.40 7.21
N PHE A 152 -2.70 -21.63 6.15
CA PHE A 152 -1.75 -20.68 5.59
C PHE A 152 -1.73 -20.83 4.08
N THR A 153 -1.20 -19.84 3.39
CA THR A 153 -1.05 -19.85 1.95
C THR A 153 0.41 -19.75 1.57
N ALA A 154 0.74 -20.32 0.43
CA ALA A 154 2.05 -20.23 -0.18
C ALA A 154 1.90 -20.24 -1.70
N GLN A 155 3.00 -20.14 -2.40
CA GLN A 155 3.03 -20.35 -3.85
C GLN A 155 4.16 -21.29 -4.22
N HIS A 156 3.92 -22.17 -5.16
CA HIS A 156 4.99 -22.92 -5.83
C HIS A 156 5.13 -22.49 -7.28
N MET A 157 6.31 -22.68 -7.82
CA MET A 157 6.58 -22.42 -9.21
C MET A 157 6.65 -23.75 -9.96
N ASP A 158 5.84 -23.87 -11.02
CA ASP A 158 5.94 -24.94 -11.99
C ASP A 158 6.19 -24.36 -13.38
N GLU A 159 7.22 -24.86 -14.04
CA GLU A 159 7.71 -24.38 -15.34
C GLU A 159 7.92 -22.86 -15.38
N ASN A 160 6.87 -22.09 -15.68
CA ASN A 160 6.94 -20.65 -15.90
C ASN A 160 5.91 -19.83 -15.12
N ASP A 161 5.09 -20.46 -14.29
CA ASP A 161 4.02 -19.76 -13.58
C ASP A 161 4.02 -20.08 -12.07
N PHE A 162 3.40 -19.21 -11.29
CA PHE A 162 3.21 -19.38 -9.85
C PHE A 162 1.78 -19.84 -9.57
N TYR A 163 1.65 -20.98 -8.91
CA TYR A 163 0.40 -21.55 -8.48
C TYR A 163 0.12 -21.19 -7.02
N PRO A 164 -1.09 -20.73 -6.70
CA PRO A 164 -1.49 -20.50 -5.32
C PRO A 164 -1.79 -21.81 -4.63
N ASP A 165 -1.22 -21.98 -3.43
CA ASP A 165 -1.43 -23.13 -2.58
C ASP A 165 -2.06 -22.72 -1.25
N ILE A 166 -3.06 -23.48 -0.82
CA ILE A 166 -3.72 -23.32 0.47
C ILE A 166 -3.49 -24.59 1.28
N PHE A 167 -2.86 -24.44 2.42
CA PHE A 167 -2.64 -25.53 3.38
C PHE A 167 -3.57 -25.34 4.56
N TYR A 168 -4.17 -26.43 5.02
CA TYR A 168 -5.06 -26.42 6.19
C TYR A 168 -4.84 -27.64 7.06
N SER A 169 -5.14 -27.47 8.34
CA SER A 169 -5.09 -28.50 9.38
C SER A 169 -6.33 -28.40 10.27
N ASP A 170 -6.97 -29.53 10.58
CA ASP A 170 -8.12 -29.64 11.48
C ASP A 170 -7.74 -30.16 12.87
N ASP A 171 -6.45 -30.40 13.11
CA ASP A 171 -5.89 -30.95 14.34
C ASP A 171 -4.81 -30.04 14.96
N PHE A 172 -4.92 -28.72 14.73
CA PHE A 172 -4.02 -27.68 15.23
C PHE A 172 -2.56 -27.82 14.75
N GLY A 173 -2.39 -28.32 13.51
CA GLY A 173 -1.08 -28.37 12.86
C GLY A 173 -0.33 -29.69 13.09
N GLU A 174 -0.99 -30.75 13.54
CA GLU A 174 -0.39 -32.09 13.61
C GLU A 174 -0.35 -32.76 12.25
N THR A 175 -1.42 -32.57 11.43
CA THR A 175 -1.46 -33.01 10.04
C THR A 175 -1.94 -31.90 9.13
N PHE A 176 -1.51 -31.94 7.85
CA PHE A 176 -1.89 -30.94 6.87
C PHE A 176 -2.44 -31.59 5.61
N SER A 177 -3.47 -30.96 5.08
CA SER A 177 -3.96 -31.14 3.70
C SER A 177 -3.69 -29.87 2.90
N HIS A 178 -3.67 -29.97 1.58
CA HIS A 178 -3.52 -28.80 0.72
C HIS A 178 -4.39 -28.85 -0.53
N VAL A 179 -4.66 -27.67 -1.07
CA VAL A 179 -5.34 -27.46 -2.35
C VAL A 179 -4.49 -26.50 -3.16
N THR A 180 -4.11 -26.91 -4.37
CA THR A 180 -3.50 -26.03 -5.37
C THR A 180 -4.59 -25.49 -6.27
N LEU A 181 -4.68 -24.17 -6.41
CA LEU A 181 -5.63 -23.54 -7.30
C LEU A 181 -5.10 -23.46 -8.73
N PRO A 182 -5.99 -23.49 -9.74
CA PRO A 182 -5.59 -23.31 -11.12
C PRO A 182 -5.01 -21.91 -11.34
N LEU A 183 -4.29 -21.75 -12.45
CA LEU A 183 -3.81 -20.44 -12.87
C LEU A 183 -4.98 -19.52 -13.20
N GLN A 184 -4.80 -18.25 -12.91
CA GLN A 184 -5.74 -17.22 -13.32
C GLN A 184 -5.84 -17.13 -14.84
N PRO A 185 -7.02 -16.75 -15.38
CA PRO A 185 -7.17 -16.49 -16.82
C PRO A 185 -6.23 -15.37 -17.26
N LYS A 186 -5.49 -15.58 -18.33
CA LYS A 186 -4.65 -14.54 -18.94
C LYS A 186 -5.52 -13.38 -19.39
N GLN A 187 -5.08 -12.17 -19.08
CA GLN A 187 -5.77 -10.94 -19.44
C GLN A 187 -4.94 -10.16 -20.45
N GLU A 188 -5.60 -9.52 -21.40
CA GLU A 188 -4.95 -8.57 -22.28
C GLU A 188 -4.57 -7.30 -21.50
N LEU A 189 -3.35 -6.83 -21.68
CA LEU A 189 -2.83 -5.64 -21.06
C LEU A 189 -3.19 -4.41 -21.90
N VAL A 190 -3.86 -3.43 -21.27
CA VAL A 190 -4.41 -2.26 -21.96
C VAL A 190 -3.41 -1.11 -21.93
N TYR A 191 -3.15 -0.55 -23.12
CA TYR A 191 -2.44 0.73 -23.28
C TYR A 191 -3.15 1.85 -22.45
N PRO A 192 -2.45 2.86 -21.90
CA PRO A 192 -1.07 3.22 -22.18
C PRO A 192 -0.02 2.49 -21.32
N HIS A 193 -0.44 1.91 -20.26
CA HIS A 193 0.42 1.14 -19.40
C HIS A 193 0.26 -0.31 -19.82
N LYS A 194 0.95 -0.79 -20.83
CA LYS A 194 0.88 -2.17 -21.27
C LYS A 194 1.03 -3.20 -20.14
N GLY A 195 0.58 -2.76 -18.98
CA GLY A 195 0.57 -3.44 -17.73
C GLY A 195 1.97 -3.58 -17.17
N TYR A 196 2.05 -4.28 -16.14
CA TYR A 196 3.27 -4.76 -15.57
C TYR A 196 3.61 -6.01 -16.38
N ARG A 197 4.51 -5.92 -17.28
CA ARG A 197 5.04 -7.11 -17.90
C ARG A 197 5.93 -7.81 -16.91
N TRP A 198 5.30 -8.52 -16.03
CA TRP A 198 6.00 -9.42 -15.16
C TRP A 198 6.22 -10.74 -15.87
N ARG A 199 7.36 -11.38 -15.60
CA ARG A 199 7.69 -12.68 -16.17
C ARG A 199 6.59 -13.71 -15.96
N TYR A 200 5.93 -13.61 -14.82
CA TYR A 200 4.86 -14.51 -14.42
C TYR A 200 3.55 -13.75 -14.46
N PHE A 201 2.65 -14.18 -15.30
CA PHE A 201 1.37 -13.52 -15.47
C PHE A 201 0.48 -13.73 -14.26
N THR A 202 0.55 -14.91 -13.65
CA THR A 202 -0.44 -15.37 -12.69
C THR A 202 0.09 -15.53 -11.29
N GLY A 203 -0.79 -15.40 -10.38
CA GLY A 203 -0.96 -16.09 -9.13
C GLY A 203 0.10 -16.05 -8.09
N SER A 204 0.85 -15.03 -7.98
CA SER A 204 1.76 -15.00 -6.85
C SER A 204 1.19 -14.33 -5.63
N GLU A 205 1.71 -14.74 -4.48
CA GLU A 205 1.44 -14.17 -3.16
C GLU A 205 -0.06 -14.17 -2.81
N PRO A 206 -0.67 -15.37 -2.73
CA PRO A 206 -2.08 -15.51 -2.38
C PRO A 206 -2.34 -15.09 -0.94
N VAL A 207 -3.30 -14.19 -0.72
CA VAL A 207 -3.68 -13.69 0.60
C VAL A 207 -5.09 -14.16 0.94
N LEU A 208 -5.20 -14.95 2.00
CA LEU A 208 -6.44 -15.56 2.44
C LEU A 208 -7.07 -14.76 3.58
N CYS A 209 -8.41 -14.69 3.59
CA CYS A 209 -9.20 -14.13 4.67
C CYS A 209 -10.46 -14.95 4.91
N GLU A 210 -10.73 -15.30 6.17
CA GLU A 210 -12.01 -15.87 6.57
C GLU A 210 -13.06 -14.75 6.73
N LEU A 211 -14.09 -14.76 5.87
CA LEU A 211 -15.15 -13.76 5.84
C LEU A 211 -16.29 -14.09 6.82
N SER A 212 -16.66 -15.37 6.90
CA SER A 212 -17.68 -15.91 7.78
C SER A 212 -17.45 -17.41 7.97
N ARG A 213 -18.32 -18.09 8.73
CA ARG A 213 -18.23 -19.55 8.90
C ARG A 213 -18.16 -20.22 7.51
N ASP A 214 -17.14 -21.03 7.31
CA ASP A 214 -16.86 -21.81 6.09
C ASP A 214 -16.66 -20.97 4.80
N THR A 215 -16.73 -19.63 4.89
CA THR A 215 -16.55 -18.75 3.75
C THR A 215 -15.18 -18.08 3.81
N LEU A 216 -14.34 -18.38 2.83
CA LEU A 216 -13.01 -17.84 2.66
C LEU A 216 -12.92 -17.03 1.38
N MET A 217 -12.13 -15.98 1.38
CA MET A 217 -11.75 -15.23 0.19
C MET A 217 -10.23 -15.29 0.03
N LEU A 218 -9.79 -15.50 -1.20
CA LEU A 218 -8.40 -15.44 -1.59
C LEU A 218 -8.20 -14.28 -2.57
N LEU A 219 -7.33 -13.33 -2.21
CA LEU A 219 -6.88 -12.28 -3.12
C LEU A 219 -5.54 -12.68 -3.74
N ILE A 220 -5.42 -12.49 -5.05
CA ILE A 220 -4.23 -12.85 -5.80
C ILE A 220 -3.79 -11.68 -6.65
N ARG A 221 -2.51 -11.32 -6.55
CA ARG A 221 -1.91 -10.35 -7.45
C ARG A 221 -1.64 -10.97 -8.81
N ASN A 222 -1.60 -10.14 -9.82
CA ASN A 222 -1.28 -10.55 -11.18
C ASN A 222 -0.65 -9.40 -11.98
N SER A 223 -0.43 -9.61 -13.27
CA SER A 223 0.14 -8.59 -14.17
C SER A 223 -0.88 -7.59 -14.72
N THR A 224 -2.10 -7.56 -14.21
CA THR A 224 -3.09 -6.52 -14.55
C THR A 224 -3.08 -5.38 -13.53
N ASP A 225 -3.96 -4.41 -13.65
CA ASP A 225 -4.07 -3.28 -12.74
C ASP A 225 -5.12 -3.48 -11.63
N CYS A 226 -5.63 -4.70 -11.45
CA CYS A 226 -6.50 -5.05 -10.33
C CYS A 226 -6.19 -6.44 -9.79
N PHE A 227 -6.53 -6.67 -8.53
CA PHE A 227 -6.47 -8.01 -7.93
C PHE A 227 -7.58 -8.89 -8.48
N PHE A 228 -7.30 -10.19 -8.55
CA PHE A 228 -8.32 -11.21 -8.70
C PHE A 228 -8.65 -11.81 -7.34
N ALA A 229 -9.88 -12.26 -7.20
CA ALA A 229 -10.34 -13.01 -6.04
C ALA A 229 -11.03 -14.29 -6.47
N CYS A 230 -10.99 -15.29 -5.60
CA CYS A 230 -11.87 -16.44 -5.62
C CYS A 230 -12.36 -16.72 -4.20
N CYS A 231 -13.49 -17.37 -4.07
CA CYS A 231 -14.13 -17.68 -2.79
C CYS A 231 -14.33 -19.18 -2.62
N SER A 232 -14.23 -19.63 -1.37
CA SER A 232 -14.68 -20.95 -0.92
C SER A 232 -15.88 -20.77 -0.01
N HIS A 233 -16.83 -21.71 -0.05
CA HIS A 233 -17.99 -21.76 0.82
C HIS A 233 -18.09 -23.09 1.62
N ASP A 234 -17.01 -23.83 1.65
CA ASP A 234 -16.89 -25.14 2.32
C ASP A 234 -15.61 -25.23 3.17
N GLY A 235 -15.12 -24.10 3.66
CA GLY A 235 -13.95 -24.03 4.51
C GLY A 235 -12.63 -24.26 3.79
N GLY A 236 -12.56 -23.98 2.47
CA GLY A 236 -11.33 -24.04 1.67
C GLY A 236 -11.13 -25.34 0.89
N LEU A 237 -12.14 -26.21 0.83
CA LEU A 237 -12.04 -27.49 0.11
C LEU A 237 -12.25 -27.30 -1.40
N THR A 238 -13.22 -26.46 -1.78
CA THR A 238 -13.48 -26.09 -3.18
C THR A 238 -13.53 -24.56 -3.32
N TRP A 239 -13.23 -24.08 -4.53
CA TRP A 239 -13.08 -22.65 -4.82
C TRP A 239 -13.82 -22.28 -6.10
N SER A 240 -14.37 -21.08 -6.12
CA SER A 240 -14.96 -20.48 -7.31
C SER A 240 -13.92 -20.16 -8.38
N ASP A 241 -14.38 -19.85 -9.59
CA ASP A 241 -13.56 -19.20 -10.59
C ASP A 241 -13.05 -17.85 -10.09
N TYR A 242 -11.97 -17.36 -10.72
CA TYR A 242 -11.41 -16.05 -10.40
C TYR A 242 -12.23 -14.92 -11.00
N GLU A 243 -12.50 -13.91 -10.17
CA GLU A 243 -13.18 -12.68 -10.56
C GLU A 243 -12.28 -11.46 -10.33
N LYS A 244 -12.43 -10.45 -11.17
CA LYS A 244 -11.78 -9.15 -10.96
C LYS A 244 -12.39 -8.47 -9.76
N THR A 245 -11.55 -7.94 -8.88
CA THR A 245 -12.01 -7.14 -7.73
C THR A 245 -12.13 -5.67 -8.06
N GLY A 246 -12.75 -4.88 -7.16
CA GLY A 246 -12.68 -3.42 -7.18
C GLY A 246 -11.36 -2.86 -6.62
N PHE A 247 -10.43 -3.71 -6.20
CA PHE A 247 -9.11 -3.29 -5.71
C PHE A 247 -8.15 -3.14 -6.88
N TYR A 248 -7.80 -1.92 -7.19
CA TYR A 248 -6.69 -1.67 -8.09
C TYR A 248 -5.36 -1.99 -7.40
N GLY A 249 -4.36 -2.32 -8.18
CA GLY A 249 -3.05 -2.62 -7.66
C GLY A 249 -1.97 -2.56 -8.75
N THR A 250 -0.72 -2.63 -8.33
CA THR A 250 0.43 -2.53 -9.23
C THR A 250 1.35 -3.72 -9.10
N ALA A 251 0.84 -4.93 -9.34
CA ALA A 251 1.59 -6.17 -9.11
C ALA A 251 2.25 -6.20 -7.72
N THR A 252 1.50 -5.82 -6.69
CA THR A 252 1.92 -5.81 -5.28
C THR A 252 1.04 -6.73 -4.47
N THR A 253 1.58 -7.23 -3.36
CA THR A 253 0.80 -8.05 -2.42
C THR A 253 -0.17 -7.18 -1.63
N ALA A 254 -1.43 -7.61 -1.51
CA ALA A 254 -2.36 -7.10 -0.52
C ALA A 254 -2.15 -7.80 0.83
N PHE A 255 -2.83 -7.33 1.85
CA PHE A 255 -2.96 -7.99 3.15
C PHE A 255 -4.39 -7.82 3.67
N LEU A 256 -4.96 -8.88 4.19
CA LEU A 256 -6.30 -8.88 4.78
C LEU A 256 -6.20 -9.29 6.25
N LEU A 257 -6.74 -8.47 7.12
CA LEU A 257 -6.81 -8.74 8.56
C LEU A 257 -8.26 -8.86 9.02
N PRO A 258 -8.72 -10.06 9.37
CA PRO A 258 -9.98 -10.21 10.07
C PRO A 258 -9.85 -9.65 11.49
N LEU A 259 -10.70 -8.69 11.84
CA LEU A 259 -10.74 -8.04 13.16
C LEU A 259 -11.61 -8.83 14.14
N SER A 260 -11.38 -8.66 15.44
CA SER A 260 -12.11 -9.38 16.51
C SER A 260 -13.62 -9.13 16.48
N ASP A 261 -14.05 -7.95 16.05
CA ASP A 261 -15.44 -7.53 15.95
C ASP A 261 -16.15 -7.96 14.65
N GLY A 262 -15.49 -8.71 13.77
CA GLY A 262 -16.05 -9.24 12.52
C GLY A 262 -15.80 -8.37 11.30
N ARG A 263 -15.26 -7.18 11.46
CA ARG A 263 -14.81 -6.35 10.33
C ARG A 263 -13.55 -6.92 9.69
N ILE A 264 -13.23 -6.44 8.48
CA ILE A 264 -12.03 -6.85 7.74
C ILE A 264 -11.27 -5.60 7.30
N LEU A 265 -10.00 -5.51 7.67
CA LEU A 265 -9.08 -4.49 7.18
C LEU A 265 -8.34 -5.01 5.96
N SER A 266 -8.30 -4.24 4.89
CA SER A 266 -7.45 -4.46 3.71
C SER A 266 -6.32 -3.43 3.65
N LEU A 267 -5.10 -3.88 3.37
CA LEU A 267 -3.92 -3.05 3.16
C LEU A 267 -3.33 -3.38 1.79
N TRP A 268 -3.07 -2.37 0.95
CA TRP A 268 -2.51 -2.57 -0.38
C TRP A 268 -1.96 -1.26 -0.98
N ASN A 269 -1.53 -1.31 -2.22
CA ASN A 269 -1.17 -0.13 -3.00
C ASN A 269 -2.28 0.17 -4.02
N ASN A 270 -3.19 1.09 -3.72
CA ASN A 270 -4.24 1.56 -4.62
C ASN A 270 -3.67 2.57 -5.64
N THR A 271 -2.78 2.10 -6.49
CA THR A 271 -1.95 2.97 -7.33
C THR A 271 -2.01 2.55 -8.79
N LYS A 272 -1.73 3.47 -9.69
CA LYS A 272 -1.52 3.21 -11.11
C LYS A 272 -0.02 3.25 -11.42
N PRO A 273 0.51 2.29 -12.21
CA PRO A 273 1.90 2.34 -12.64
C PRO A 273 2.21 3.61 -13.40
N LEU A 274 3.45 4.05 -13.34
CA LEU A 274 3.93 5.11 -14.23
C LEU A 274 3.86 4.66 -15.69
N PRO A 275 3.64 5.59 -16.62
CA PRO A 275 3.77 5.31 -18.02
C PRO A 275 5.16 4.73 -18.32
N GLU A 276 5.20 3.81 -19.26
CA GLU A 276 6.46 3.35 -19.81
C GLU A 276 7.19 4.52 -20.44
N VAL A 277 8.29 4.93 -19.85
CA VAL A 277 9.03 6.08 -20.33
C VAL A 277 10.14 5.68 -21.27
N ASN A 278 10.59 4.44 -21.22
CA ASN A 278 11.67 3.96 -22.06
C ASN A 278 11.83 2.46 -22.11
N HIS A 279 12.06 2.04 -23.32
CA HIS A 279 12.51 0.70 -23.68
C HIS A 279 13.98 0.66 -24.13
N TYR A 280 14.83 1.53 -23.65
CA TYR A 280 16.19 1.69 -24.18
C TYR A 280 17.01 0.39 -24.23
N ARG A 281 16.76 -0.53 -23.33
CA ARG A 281 17.45 -1.82 -23.38
C ARG A 281 16.63 -2.93 -23.95
N GLN A 282 15.41 -2.64 -24.25
CA GLN A 282 14.58 -3.60 -24.97
C GLN A 282 14.79 -3.48 -26.47
N ASP A 283 15.49 -2.43 -26.92
CA ASP A 283 15.99 -2.35 -28.28
C ASP A 283 16.96 -3.50 -28.50
N GLY A 284 16.61 -4.39 -29.42
CA GLY A 284 17.37 -5.63 -29.70
C GLY A 284 16.92 -6.89 -28.93
N LEU A 285 16.01 -6.78 -27.97
CA LEU A 285 15.32 -7.95 -27.42
C LEU A 285 14.17 -8.37 -28.34
N THR A 286 13.97 -9.66 -28.47
CA THR A 286 12.76 -10.19 -29.14
C THR A 286 11.52 -9.84 -28.34
N ASP A 287 10.36 -9.78 -28.96
CA ASP A 287 9.10 -9.49 -28.25
C ASP A 287 8.81 -10.52 -27.16
N GLU A 288 9.23 -11.76 -27.35
CA GLU A 288 9.14 -12.83 -26.36
C GLU A 288 10.04 -12.55 -25.14
N ASN A 289 11.24 -12.03 -25.33
CA ASN A 289 12.14 -11.63 -24.26
C ASN A 289 11.73 -10.31 -23.60
N LYS A 290 10.98 -9.47 -24.28
CA LYS A 290 10.39 -8.25 -23.71
C LYS A 290 9.16 -8.58 -22.88
N LEU A 291 8.46 -9.64 -23.19
CA LEU A 291 7.28 -10.11 -22.49
C LEU A 291 7.69 -11.04 -21.36
N GLY A 292 7.57 -10.56 -20.15
CA GLY A 292 7.60 -11.41 -18.97
C GLY A 292 8.97 -11.71 -18.35
N VAL A 293 10.06 -11.25 -18.89
CA VAL A 293 11.38 -11.43 -18.26
C VAL A 293 11.66 -10.36 -17.21
N TRP A 294 11.12 -9.17 -17.41
CA TRP A 294 11.36 -7.99 -16.57
C TRP A 294 10.07 -7.20 -16.41
N GLU A 295 9.93 -6.48 -15.32
CA GLU A 295 8.84 -5.53 -15.15
C GLU A 295 9.06 -4.33 -16.08
N ASP A 296 8.29 -4.26 -17.16
CA ASP A 296 8.36 -3.18 -18.13
C ASP A 296 7.72 -1.90 -17.63
N ALA A 297 6.75 -2.03 -16.75
CA ALA A 297 6.12 -0.90 -16.12
C ALA A 297 6.64 -0.75 -14.70
N PHE A 298 6.83 0.49 -14.28
CA PHE A 298 7.12 0.74 -12.88
C PHE A 298 5.88 0.45 -12.07
N THR A 299 5.99 -0.57 -11.29
CA THR A 299 5.04 -0.82 -10.24
C THR A 299 5.15 0.34 -9.26
N ASN A 300 4.20 1.22 -9.30
CA ASN A 300 4.19 2.38 -8.44
C ASN A 300 3.81 1.96 -7.02
N ARG A 301 4.80 1.84 -6.15
CA ARG A 301 4.67 1.34 -4.79
C ARG A 301 5.03 2.40 -3.76
N ASP A 302 4.68 3.67 -4.06
CA ASP A 302 5.05 4.80 -3.23
C ASP A 302 3.95 5.28 -2.28
N ALA A 303 2.74 4.77 -2.44
CA ALA A 303 1.61 5.06 -1.56
C ALA A 303 0.99 3.77 -1.03
N ALA A 304 0.86 3.67 0.28
CA ALA A 304 0.19 2.60 1.00
C ALA A 304 -1.24 3.02 1.35
N HIS A 305 -2.18 2.09 1.23
CA HIS A 305 -3.60 2.36 1.43
C HIS A 305 -4.24 1.37 2.40
N ALA A 306 -5.33 1.80 3.00
CA ALA A 306 -6.20 0.98 3.82
C ALA A 306 -7.67 1.17 3.46
N ALA A 307 -8.42 0.07 3.54
CA ALA A 307 -9.88 0.06 3.48
C ALA A 307 -10.44 -0.91 4.52
N ILE A 308 -11.69 -0.71 4.92
CA ILE A 308 -12.37 -1.55 5.90
C ILE A 308 -13.73 -1.99 5.37
N SER A 309 -14.09 -3.24 5.65
CA SER A 309 -15.39 -3.82 5.36
C SER A 309 -16.12 -4.15 6.64
N ASP A 310 -17.41 -3.78 6.73
CA ASP A 310 -18.32 -4.10 7.83
C ASP A 310 -19.27 -5.24 7.48
N ASP A 311 -19.25 -5.74 6.25
CA ASP A 311 -20.27 -6.64 5.70
C ASP A 311 -19.68 -7.93 5.10
N GLY A 312 -18.54 -8.36 5.63
CA GLY A 312 -17.88 -9.59 5.19
C GLY A 312 -17.26 -9.48 3.80
N GLY A 313 -16.67 -8.33 3.45
CA GLY A 313 -15.95 -8.13 2.20
C GLY A 313 -16.81 -7.74 1.00
N LYS A 314 -18.13 -7.56 1.16
CA LYS A 314 -19.04 -7.17 0.06
C LYS A 314 -18.90 -5.73 -0.35
N SER A 315 -18.69 -4.83 0.61
CA SER A 315 -18.40 -3.43 0.38
C SER A 315 -17.26 -2.93 1.25
N TRP A 316 -16.60 -1.87 0.80
CA TRP A 316 -15.40 -1.35 1.44
C TRP A 316 -15.48 0.16 1.58
N LYS A 317 -14.99 0.68 2.71
CA LYS A 317 -14.91 2.09 3.06
C LYS A 317 -13.46 2.51 3.27
N GLY A 318 -13.21 3.81 3.27
CA GLY A 318 -11.90 4.39 3.51
C GLY A 318 -11.17 4.68 2.21
N TYR A 319 -10.44 3.72 1.66
CA TYR A 319 -9.51 3.94 0.54
C TYR A 319 -8.55 5.09 0.86
N ARG A 320 -8.12 5.09 2.13
CA ARG A 320 -7.26 6.13 2.68
C ARG A 320 -5.80 5.77 2.48
N GLU A 321 -5.07 6.77 2.07
CA GLU A 321 -3.61 6.74 2.11
C GLU A 321 -3.14 6.72 3.56
N ILE A 322 -2.35 5.71 3.92
CA ILE A 322 -1.83 5.53 5.27
C ILE A 322 -0.35 5.83 5.39
N PHE A 323 0.35 5.82 4.28
CA PHE A 323 1.76 6.20 4.23
C PHE A 323 2.20 6.57 2.81
N LEU A 324 2.93 7.67 2.70
CA LEU A 324 3.64 8.08 1.48
C LEU A 324 5.13 7.83 1.65
N ASN A 325 5.76 7.25 0.64
CA ASN A 325 7.19 6.97 0.68
C ASN A 325 8.02 8.28 0.72
N PRO A 326 8.77 8.53 1.80
CA PRO A 326 9.63 9.71 1.89
C PRO A 326 10.91 9.58 1.04
N ILE A 327 11.26 8.36 0.63
CA ILE A 327 12.47 8.06 -0.13
C ILE A 327 12.16 8.16 -1.62
N ARG A 328 12.48 9.29 -2.23
CA ARG A 328 12.05 9.64 -3.58
C ARG A 328 13.15 9.69 -4.62
N ASN A 329 14.40 9.70 -4.16
CA ASN A 329 15.58 9.78 -5.02
C ASN A 329 16.78 9.07 -4.38
N ASN A 330 17.87 8.98 -5.13
CA ASN A 330 19.07 8.31 -4.63
C ASN A 330 19.73 9.00 -3.44
N THR A 331 19.54 10.29 -3.30
CA THR A 331 20.08 11.04 -2.16
C THR A 331 19.35 10.64 -0.89
N ASP A 332 18.02 10.66 -0.92
CA ASP A 332 17.18 10.22 0.21
C ASP A 332 17.53 8.77 0.60
N PHE A 333 17.68 7.90 -0.39
CA PHE A 333 18.03 6.51 -0.16
C PHE A 333 19.39 6.35 0.54
N ARG A 334 20.38 7.14 0.16
CA ARG A 334 21.68 7.14 0.83
C ARG A 334 21.61 7.66 2.25
N TYR A 335 20.90 8.75 2.49
CA TYR A 335 20.70 9.29 3.83
C TYR A 335 19.95 8.33 4.75
N ALA A 336 19.03 7.53 4.21
CA ALA A 336 18.39 6.45 4.93
C ALA A 336 19.28 5.21 5.16
N GLY A 337 20.57 5.26 4.79
CA GLY A 337 21.52 4.16 4.99
C GLY A 337 21.57 3.15 3.84
N GLY A 338 20.90 3.42 2.72
CA GLY A 338 20.83 2.49 1.59
C GLY A 338 22.05 2.52 0.68
N ARG A 339 22.29 1.40 0.03
CA ARG A 339 23.25 1.31 -1.07
C ARG A 339 22.58 1.81 -2.34
N PHE A 340 23.24 2.73 -3.03
CA PHE A 340 22.73 3.43 -4.20
C PHE A 340 22.12 2.53 -5.28
N ALA A 341 22.75 1.42 -5.60
CA ALA A 341 22.42 0.63 -6.77
C ALA A 341 21.53 -0.59 -6.51
N LYS A 342 21.35 -0.98 -5.26
CA LYS A 342 20.70 -2.24 -4.92
C LYS A 342 19.83 -2.02 -3.69
N GLY A 343 18.56 -1.96 -3.87
CA GLY A 343 17.61 -1.90 -2.77
C GLY A 343 16.26 -1.43 -3.24
N ASP A 344 15.27 -2.21 -3.00
CA ASP A 344 13.89 -1.88 -3.25
C ASP A 344 13.46 -0.78 -2.27
N LYS A 345 13.02 0.36 -2.79
CA LYS A 345 12.56 1.52 -2.01
C LYS A 345 11.05 1.51 -1.81
N SER A 346 10.39 0.51 -2.36
CA SER A 346 8.94 0.47 -2.41
C SER A 346 8.31 0.23 -1.05
N ILE A 347 7.11 0.77 -0.89
CA ILE A 347 6.24 0.59 0.25
C ILE A 347 5.14 -0.39 -0.13
N HIS A 348 5.35 -1.64 0.20
CA HIS A 348 4.37 -2.71 0.03
C HIS A 348 4.73 -3.86 0.95
N GLN A 349 4.16 -5.03 0.76
CA GLN A 349 4.33 -6.21 1.62
C GLN A 349 3.90 -5.90 3.06
N PHE A 350 2.61 -5.74 3.20
CA PHE A 350 1.98 -5.39 4.46
C PHE A 350 1.82 -6.59 5.37
N GLN A 351 1.85 -6.31 6.67
CA GLN A 351 1.27 -7.12 7.71
C GLN A 351 0.68 -6.24 8.78
N ALA A 352 -0.34 -6.72 9.47
CA ALA A 352 -0.93 -5.99 10.58
C ALA A 352 -1.43 -6.93 11.68
N ILE A 353 -1.48 -6.39 12.88
CA ILE A 353 -2.16 -7.00 14.02
C ILE A 353 -3.13 -5.99 14.64
N GLU A 354 -4.25 -6.51 15.12
CA GLU A 354 -5.21 -5.73 15.87
C GLU A 354 -4.65 -5.39 17.26
N LEU A 355 -4.90 -4.16 17.70
CA LEU A 355 -4.52 -3.66 19.00
C LEU A 355 -5.78 -3.26 19.80
N PRO A 356 -5.70 -3.11 21.13
CA PRO A 356 -6.78 -2.55 21.94
C PRO A 356 -7.26 -1.19 21.44
N TYR A 357 -8.48 -0.83 21.80
CA TYR A 357 -9.10 0.48 21.53
C TYR A 357 -9.32 0.79 20.04
N GLY A 358 -9.54 -0.24 19.21
CA GLY A 358 -9.78 -0.06 17.78
C GLY A 358 -8.56 0.41 17.00
N LYS A 359 -7.38 0.12 17.50
CA LYS A 359 -6.12 0.42 16.82
C LYS A 359 -5.59 -0.80 16.06
N VAL A 360 -4.69 -0.53 15.12
CA VAL A 360 -3.93 -1.56 14.41
C VAL A 360 -2.46 -1.16 14.34
N LEU A 361 -1.58 -2.12 14.54
CA LEU A 361 -0.16 -2.01 14.25
C LEU A 361 0.10 -2.59 12.88
N ILE A 362 0.70 -1.81 12.00
CA ILE A 362 0.96 -2.13 10.60
C ILE A 362 2.46 -2.14 10.36
N ALA A 363 2.99 -3.24 9.83
CA ALA A 363 4.34 -3.32 9.27
C ALA A 363 4.24 -3.22 7.75
N LEU A 364 5.08 -2.38 7.13
CA LEU A 364 5.13 -2.20 5.69
C LEU A 364 6.55 -1.93 5.20
N GLY A 365 6.75 -2.07 3.88
CA GLY A 365 8.04 -1.88 3.23
C GLY A 365 8.79 -3.20 2.98
N GLN A 366 9.26 -3.40 1.77
CA GLN A 366 9.94 -4.64 1.37
C GLN A 366 11.38 -4.72 1.89
N ASN A 367 12.08 -3.62 1.85
CA ASN A 367 13.48 -3.54 2.25
C ASN A 367 13.61 -2.85 3.61
N ALA A 368 14.66 -3.14 4.35
CA ALA A 368 14.96 -2.51 5.63
C ALA A 368 14.87 -0.98 5.61
N ILE A 369 15.29 -0.35 4.49
CA ILE A 369 15.31 1.10 4.35
C ILE A 369 13.91 1.68 4.19
N SER A 370 13.02 0.98 3.52
CA SER A 370 11.61 1.39 3.36
C SER A 370 10.70 0.86 4.46
N ARG A 371 11.20 -0.04 5.31
CA ARG A 371 10.42 -0.65 6.40
C ARG A 371 9.98 0.39 7.42
N ARG A 372 8.69 0.37 7.74
CA ARG A 372 8.09 1.21 8.78
C ARG A 372 7.07 0.42 9.58
N PHE A 373 6.94 0.76 10.86
CA PHE A 373 5.84 0.33 11.70
C PHE A 373 4.96 1.52 12.02
N LEU A 374 3.68 1.38 11.75
CA LEU A 374 2.68 2.43 11.98
C LEU A 374 1.61 1.93 12.95
N ILE A 375 1.08 2.82 13.77
CA ILE A 375 -0.17 2.59 14.48
C ILE A 375 -1.23 3.53 13.90
N MET A 376 -2.43 3.01 13.66
CA MET A 376 -3.57 3.74 13.13
C MET A 376 -4.84 3.40 13.91
N ASP A 377 -5.72 4.37 14.09
CA ASP A 377 -7.10 4.12 14.52
C ASP A 377 -7.94 3.66 13.33
N LEU A 378 -8.72 2.61 13.52
CA LEU A 378 -9.67 2.17 12.50
C LEU A 378 -10.73 3.23 12.18
N ALA A 379 -11.04 4.13 13.13
CA ALA A 379 -11.94 5.27 12.92
C ALA A 379 -11.47 6.21 11.79
N TYR A 380 -10.15 6.28 11.53
CA TYR A 380 -9.59 7.04 10.41
C TYR A 380 -10.19 6.64 9.05
N LEU A 381 -10.59 5.37 8.90
CA LEU A 381 -11.19 4.86 7.66
C LEU A 381 -12.68 5.22 7.51
N TYR A 382 -13.29 5.76 8.56
CA TYR A 382 -14.69 6.20 8.57
C TYR A 382 -14.84 7.73 8.50
N GLU A 383 -13.74 8.45 8.41
CA GLU A 383 -13.80 9.91 8.19
C GLU A 383 -14.60 10.24 6.93
N THR A 384 -15.35 11.33 6.98
CA THR A 384 -16.22 11.79 5.90
C THR A 384 -15.75 13.09 5.25
N SER A 385 -14.74 13.71 5.80
CA SER A 385 -14.16 14.95 5.29
C SER A 385 -12.66 15.02 5.52
N ARG A 386 -11.97 15.82 4.71
CA ARG A 386 -10.55 16.14 4.89
C ARG A 386 -10.29 17.57 4.43
N LYS A 387 -9.36 18.20 5.12
CA LYS A 387 -8.80 19.50 4.78
C LYS A 387 -7.28 19.40 4.67
N GLU A 388 -6.70 20.14 3.74
CA GLU A 388 -5.26 20.36 3.61
C GLU A 388 -5.00 21.85 3.44
N ASP A 389 -4.28 22.46 4.36
CA ASP A 389 -3.94 23.88 4.33
C ASP A 389 -2.42 24.13 4.24
N PHE A 390 -1.69 23.04 4.01
CA PHE A 390 -0.24 23.02 3.81
C PHE A 390 0.59 23.60 4.97
N ILE A 391 0.03 23.65 6.18
CA ILE A 391 0.77 24.10 7.37
C ILE A 391 1.96 23.18 7.68
N ASP A 392 1.84 21.91 7.35
CA ASP A 392 2.89 20.89 7.45
C ASP A 392 3.70 20.72 6.14
N GLY A 393 3.65 21.71 5.25
CA GLY A 393 4.29 21.68 3.93
C GLY A 393 3.62 20.67 2.99
N LEU A 394 4.43 19.89 2.26
CA LEU A 394 3.96 18.94 1.26
C LEU A 394 3.86 17.49 1.78
N ASN A 395 3.84 17.28 3.08
CA ASN A 395 3.88 15.93 3.66
C ASN A 395 2.62 15.09 3.35
N ASN A 396 1.48 15.75 3.19
CA ASN A 396 0.18 15.12 2.96
C ASN A 396 -0.21 15.00 1.48
N VAL A 397 0.69 15.36 0.58
CA VAL A 397 0.47 15.30 -0.87
C VAL A 397 1.66 14.67 -1.58
N SER A 398 1.40 13.92 -2.62
CA SER A 398 2.45 13.52 -3.56
C SER A 398 2.75 14.68 -4.50
N SER A 399 3.98 15.17 -4.48
CA SER A 399 4.39 16.38 -5.20
C SER A 399 5.60 16.18 -6.11
N HIS A 400 5.96 14.93 -6.39
CA HIS A 400 7.24 14.62 -7.01
C HIS A 400 7.06 14.21 -8.47
N MET A 401 7.92 14.73 -9.32
CA MET A 401 8.09 14.26 -10.69
C MET A 401 8.99 13.02 -10.67
N TYR A 402 8.38 11.86 -10.80
CA TYR A 402 9.11 10.62 -10.90
C TYR A 402 9.63 10.43 -12.30
N LEU A 403 10.91 10.21 -12.40
CA LEU A 403 11.54 9.81 -13.64
C LEU A 403 11.86 8.33 -13.59
N LYS A 404 11.31 7.60 -14.52
CA LYS A 404 11.76 6.27 -14.80
C LYS A 404 13.18 6.33 -15.34
N SER A 405 14.16 5.87 -14.58
CA SER A 405 15.47 5.67 -15.14
C SER A 405 15.56 4.28 -15.74
N TYR A 406 16.28 4.18 -16.81
CA TYR A 406 16.56 2.93 -17.49
C TYR A 406 17.18 1.86 -16.57
N ASN A 407 18.07 2.27 -15.68
CA ASN A 407 18.64 1.35 -14.71
C ASN A 407 17.68 1.02 -13.57
N GLY A 408 16.39 1.25 -13.80
CA GLY A 408 15.40 1.13 -12.79
C GLY A 408 15.72 1.98 -11.59
N ALA A 409 14.84 2.02 -10.70
CA ALA A 409 15.13 2.63 -9.42
C ALA A 409 16.10 1.80 -8.59
N ASN A 410 16.42 0.61 -9.01
CA ASN A 410 17.40 -0.26 -8.38
C ASN A 410 18.79 -0.17 -9.00
N GLY A 411 19.06 0.80 -9.84
CA GLY A 411 20.38 0.99 -10.45
C GLY A 411 20.61 0.13 -11.67
N ALA A 412 21.49 -0.86 -11.61
CA ALA A 412 21.89 -1.65 -12.76
C ALA A 412 20.85 -2.67 -13.22
N GLU A 413 19.88 -2.99 -12.36
CA GLU A 413 18.84 -3.98 -12.65
C GLU A 413 17.58 -3.33 -13.21
N PRO A 414 17.02 -3.84 -14.30
CA PRO A 414 15.82 -3.28 -14.91
C PRO A 414 14.57 -3.75 -14.19
N ASN A 415 14.52 -3.70 -12.88
CA ASN A 415 13.30 -4.00 -12.16
C ASN A 415 12.58 -2.72 -11.77
N GLY A 416 11.30 -2.69 -11.98
CA GLY A 416 10.46 -1.53 -11.89
C GLY A 416 9.92 -1.22 -10.51
N HIS A 417 10.52 -1.71 -9.44
CA HIS A 417 9.95 -1.61 -8.10
C HIS A 417 10.06 -0.25 -7.46
N CYS A 418 10.99 0.60 -7.90
CA CYS A 418 11.24 1.87 -7.25
C CYS A 418 11.32 3.01 -8.25
N GLN A 419 11.05 4.19 -7.76
CA GLN A 419 11.02 5.40 -8.54
C GLN A 419 12.01 6.43 -8.02
N TRP A 420 12.43 7.29 -8.91
CA TRP A 420 13.35 8.38 -8.58
C TRP A 420 12.65 9.71 -8.73
N ASN A 421 12.77 10.52 -7.72
CA ASN A 421 12.47 11.93 -7.83
C ASN A 421 13.74 12.69 -8.23
N ARG A 422 13.67 13.44 -9.32
CA ARG A 422 14.75 14.35 -9.70
C ARG A 422 14.37 15.80 -9.49
N PHE A 423 13.09 16.12 -9.64
CA PHE A 423 12.59 17.49 -9.58
C PHE A 423 11.30 17.54 -8.79
N PRO A 424 11.10 18.55 -7.97
CA PRO A 424 9.80 18.75 -7.32
C PRO A 424 8.76 19.13 -8.37
N GLY A 425 7.62 18.46 -8.35
CA GLY A 425 6.45 18.82 -9.15
C GLY A 425 5.68 20.00 -8.56
N ALA A 426 5.94 20.28 -7.28
CA ALA A 426 5.43 21.42 -6.54
C ALA A 426 6.46 21.89 -5.51
N VAL A 427 6.38 23.14 -5.12
CA VAL A 427 7.23 23.77 -4.10
C VAL A 427 6.41 24.67 -3.19
N MET A 428 6.84 24.84 -1.94
CA MET A 428 6.28 25.84 -1.05
C MET A 428 6.85 27.22 -1.37
N MET A 429 5.99 28.21 -1.49
CA MET A 429 6.35 29.59 -1.80
C MET A 429 5.63 30.56 -0.87
N PRO A 430 6.17 31.74 -0.62
CA PRO A 430 5.40 32.80 0.03
C PRO A 430 4.12 33.09 -0.76
N ASP A 431 3.02 33.35 -0.05
CA ASP A 431 1.76 33.77 -0.67
C ASP A 431 1.99 35.01 -1.55
N PRO A 432 1.73 34.96 -2.85
CA PRO A 432 2.00 36.07 -3.76
C PRO A 432 1.13 37.30 -3.50
N THR A 433 0.06 37.15 -2.71
CA THR A 433 -0.82 38.27 -2.30
C THR A 433 -0.40 38.91 -0.98
N TRP A 434 0.65 38.38 -0.33
CA TRP A 434 1.16 38.96 0.92
C TRP A 434 1.77 40.33 0.67
N ASP A 435 1.33 41.33 1.42
CA ASP A 435 1.72 42.73 1.24
C ASP A 435 3.08 43.11 1.81
N GLY A 436 3.82 42.14 2.39
CA GLY A 436 5.14 42.34 2.94
C GLY A 436 5.21 43.16 4.23
N LYS A 437 4.08 43.55 4.83
CA LYS A 437 4.07 44.35 6.05
C LYS A 437 4.47 43.56 7.29
N ILE A 438 5.30 44.18 8.12
CA ILE A 438 5.68 43.62 9.41
C ILE A 438 4.42 43.49 10.31
N GLY A 439 4.20 42.29 10.83
CA GLY A 439 3.06 41.98 11.69
C GLY A 439 1.84 41.39 10.97
N THR A 440 1.80 41.36 9.64
CA THR A 440 0.84 40.55 8.90
C THR A 440 1.28 39.09 8.94
N PRO A 441 0.36 38.14 9.22
CA PRO A 441 0.70 36.71 9.19
C PRO A 441 1.24 36.33 7.80
N HIS A 442 2.46 35.81 7.76
CA HIS A 442 3.02 35.22 6.58
C HIS A 442 2.41 33.84 6.38
N ARG A 443 1.90 33.57 5.20
CA ARG A 443 1.40 32.25 4.80
C ARG A 443 2.22 31.74 3.62
N GLU A 444 2.54 30.46 3.64
CA GLU A 444 3.08 29.76 2.48
C GLU A 444 1.97 29.09 1.70
N VAL A 445 2.17 28.96 0.42
CA VAL A 445 1.26 28.33 -0.54
C VAL A 445 2.05 27.40 -1.46
N VAL A 446 1.38 26.45 -2.06
CA VAL A 446 1.98 25.53 -3.02
C VAL A 446 2.01 26.18 -4.39
N LEU A 447 3.15 26.14 -5.04
CA LEU A 447 3.28 26.48 -6.46
C LEU A 447 3.52 25.19 -7.26
N ILE A 448 2.68 24.97 -8.28
CA ILE A 448 2.88 23.93 -9.29
C ILE A 448 3.06 24.57 -10.66
N ARG A 449 3.95 24.00 -11.47
CA ARG A 449 4.18 24.49 -12.85
C ARG A 449 4.74 23.38 -13.74
N LYS A 450 4.45 23.47 -15.02
CA LYS A 450 5.16 22.68 -16.04
C LYS A 450 6.58 23.22 -16.21
N THR A 451 7.53 22.34 -16.48
CA THR A 451 8.90 22.71 -16.80
C THR A 451 9.24 22.26 -18.22
N ASP A 452 9.98 23.09 -18.95
CA ASP A 452 10.41 22.81 -20.32
C ASP A 452 11.81 22.17 -20.41
N ASP A 453 12.28 21.55 -19.33
CA ASP A 453 13.57 20.86 -19.36
C ASP A 453 13.49 19.58 -20.20
N ASP A 454 14.13 19.58 -21.37
CA ASP A 454 14.16 18.42 -22.29
C ASP A 454 14.71 17.13 -21.68
N ARG A 455 15.44 17.25 -20.57
CA ARG A 455 15.91 16.08 -19.81
C ARG A 455 14.76 15.41 -19.03
N LEU A 456 13.66 16.11 -18.85
CA LEU A 456 12.47 15.59 -18.18
C LEU A 456 11.55 14.96 -19.22
N ARG A 457 11.24 13.70 -19.02
CA ARG A 457 10.35 12.96 -19.93
C ARG A 457 8.86 13.17 -19.64
N THR A 458 8.58 13.67 -18.45
CA THR A 458 7.26 14.07 -18.01
C THR A 458 7.36 15.45 -17.37
N PRO A 459 7.36 16.52 -18.16
CA PRO A 459 7.58 17.88 -17.66
C PRO A 459 6.41 18.45 -16.85
N ILE A 460 5.35 17.68 -16.64
CA ILE A 460 4.14 18.06 -15.90
C ILE A 460 4.46 18.19 -14.41
N GLY A 461 4.23 19.37 -13.84
CA GLY A 461 4.22 19.58 -12.41
C GLY A 461 2.82 19.38 -11.84
N GLY A 462 2.74 18.95 -10.58
CA GLY A 462 1.45 18.75 -9.94
C GLY A 462 1.53 18.24 -8.51
N ILE A 463 0.34 18.09 -7.93
CA ILE A 463 0.12 17.42 -6.65
C ILE A 463 -0.98 16.37 -6.78
N THR A 464 -0.84 15.31 -6.01
CA THR A 464 -1.88 14.28 -5.83
C THR A 464 -2.24 14.21 -4.36
N TRP A 465 -3.51 14.40 -4.05
CA TRP A 465 -4.03 14.47 -2.68
C TRP A 465 -5.14 13.45 -2.46
N ASN A 466 -5.01 12.65 -1.39
CA ASN A 466 -6.00 11.67 -0.98
C ASN A 466 -7.04 12.28 -0.05
N PHE A 467 -8.28 11.80 -0.12
CA PHE A 467 -9.37 12.12 0.80
C PHE A 467 -10.30 10.91 1.02
N PRO A 468 -11.21 10.95 2.01
CA PRO A 468 -12.15 9.85 2.26
C PRO A 468 -12.97 9.50 1.02
N MET A 469 -12.93 8.23 0.63
CA MET A 469 -13.63 7.75 -0.56
C MET A 469 -15.14 7.95 -0.44
N SER A 470 -15.76 8.44 -1.52
CA SER A 470 -17.22 8.56 -1.64
C SER A 470 -17.72 8.38 -3.07
N ARG A 471 -18.96 7.95 -3.21
CA ARG A 471 -19.63 7.88 -4.51
C ARG A 471 -20.27 9.22 -4.90
N LYS A 472 -20.65 10.01 -3.89
CA LYS A 472 -21.11 11.40 -4.05
C LYS A 472 -20.34 12.29 -3.09
N GLY A 473 -19.81 13.39 -3.60
CA GLY A 473 -18.97 14.24 -2.77
C GLY A 473 -18.78 15.63 -3.33
N LYS A 474 -18.15 16.45 -2.52
CA LYS A 474 -17.72 17.80 -2.85
C LYS A 474 -16.22 17.89 -2.59
N VAL A 475 -15.48 18.34 -3.60
CA VAL A 475 -14.05 18.63 -3.49
C VAL A 475 -13.82 20.06 -3.92
N SER A 476 -12.97 20.79 -3.20
CA SER A 476 -12.61 22.16 -3.56
C SER A 476 -11.13 22.42 -3.39
N ALA A 477 -10.63 23.34 -4.21
CA ALA A 477 -9.29 23.88 -4.15
C ALA A 477 -9.32 25.41 -4.24
N GLU A 478 -8.67 26.10 -3.32
CA GLU A 478 -8.45 27.54 -3.38
C GLU A 478 -7.19 27.80 -4.20
N ILE A 479 -7.36 28.36 -5.40
CA ILE A 479 -6.28 28.49 -6.39
C ILE A 479 -6.12 29.93 -6.88
N LEU A 480 -4.91 30.28 -7.29
CA LEU A 480 -4.60 31.47 -8.07
C LEU A 480 -3.86 31.07 -9.33
N LEU A 481 -4.45 31.30 -10.50
CA LEU A 481 -3.81 31.10 -11.78
C LEU A 481 -3.04 32.36 -12.17
N THR A 482 -1.76 32.21 -12.50
CA THR A 482 -0.92 33.30 -12.96
C THR A 482 -0.81 33.35 -14.48
N GLU A 483 -0.96 32.21 -15.14
CA GLU A 483 -1.04 32.07 -16.60
C GLU A 483 -1.77 30.79 -16.99
N LYS A 484 -2.60 30.85 -18.04
CA LYS A 484 -3.31 29.74 -18.69
C LYS A 484 -4.14 28.86 -17.75
N SER A 485 -4.03 27.54 -17.86
CA SER A 485 -4.96 26.60 -17.23
C SER A 485 -4.34 25.71 -16.17
N LEU A 486 -5.18 25.23 -15.27
CA LEU A 486 -4.90 24.16 -14.32
C LEU A 486 -5.83 22.99 -14.59
N ARG A 487 -5.27 21.78 -14.74
CA ARG A 487 -6.04 20.56 -14.87
C ARG A 487 -6.44 20.02 -13.51
N PHE A 488 -7.73 19.72 -13.36
CA PHE A 488 -8.33 19.02 -12.26
C PHE A 488 -8.68 17.60 -12.69
N THR A 489 -8.30 16.62 -11.89
CA THR A 489 -8.63 15.21 -12.12
C THR A 489 -9.13 14.60 -10.82
N LEU A 490 -10.32 14.03 -10.83
CA LEU A 490 -10.85 13.21 -9.75
C LEU A 490 -10.64 11.73 -10.07
N SER A 491 -10.02 11.00 -9.15
CA SER A 491 -9.65 9.61 -9.38
C SER A 491 -10.04 8.68 -8.23
N ASP A 492 -10.27 7.42 -8.58
CA ASP A 492 -10.52 6.31 -7.67
C ASP A 492 -9.24 5.62 -7.18
N ARG A 493 -8.09 6.07 -7.66
CA ARG A 493 -6.77 5.55 -7.29
C ARG A 493 -5.69 6.61 -7.40
N TRP A 494 -4.57 6.34 -6.75
CA TRP A 494 -3.41 7.20 -6.80
C TRP A 494 -2.74 7.16 -8.18
N PHE A 495 -2.44 8.32 -8.70
CA PHE A 495 -1.54 8.54 -9.82
C PHE A 495 -0.36 9.37 -9.36
N ASN A 496 0.79 9.12 -9.95
CA ASN A 496 1.89 10.05 -9.83
C ASN A 496 1.45 11.44 -10.31
N SER A 497 1.83 12.47 -9.56
CA SER A 497 1.45 13.84 -9.88
C SER A 497 1.94 14.34 -11.24
N CYS A 498 2.95 13.70 -11.83
CA CYS A 498 3.47 14.01 -13.16
C CYS A 498 2.97 13.08 -14.26
N ASP A 499 2.05 12.15 -13.96
CA ASP A 499 1.52 11.23 -14.96
C ASP A 499 0.62 11.97 -15.94
N LYS A 500 1.07 12.09 -17.20
CA LYS A 500 0.33 12.75 -18.27
C LYS A 500 -0.99 12.05 -18.63
N TYR A 501 -1.12 10.78 -18.28
CA TYR A 501 -2.30 9.98 -18.53
C TYR A 501 -3.31 9.97 -17.37
N ALA A 502 -2.99 10.62 -16.26
CA ALA A 502 -3.89 10.66 -15.10
C ALA A 502 -5.29 11.10 -15.48
N GLY A 503 -5.40 12.18 -16.28
CA GLY A 503 -6.70 12.68 -16.76
C GLY A 503 -7.47 11.69 -17.62
N SER A 504 -6.82 11.09 -18.63
CA SER A 504 -7.49 10.17 -19.57
C SER A 504 -7.88 8.82 -18.94
N LEU A 505 -7.26 8.45 -17.84
CA LEU A 505 -7.52 7.19 -17.11
C LEU A 505 -8.44 7.36 -15.90
N SER A 506 -8.73 8.59 -15.51
CA SER A 506 -9.59 8.91 -14.38
C SER A 506 -11.03 9.21 -14.82
N PRO A 507 -12.02 9.01 -13.94
CA PRO A 507 -13.42 9.18 -14.32
C PRO A 507 -13.79 10.63 -14.66
N PHE A 508 -13.22 11.62 -13.98
CA PHE A 508 -13.51 13.02 -14.24
C PHE A 508 -12.23 13.81 -14.42
N THR A 509 -12.11 14.56 -15.51
CA THR A 509 -11.01 15.48 -15.76
C THR A 509 -11.49 16.69 -16.57
N PHE A 510 -10.97 17.86 -16.23
CA PHE A 510 -11.25 19.12 -16.91
C PHE A 510 -10.14 20.12 -16.64
N GLU A 511 -10.14 21.22 -17.34
CA GLU A 511 -9.24 22.34 -17.13
C GLU A 511 -10.05 23.59 -16.76
N VAL A 512 -9.49 24.42 -15.89
CA VAL A 512 -10.01 25.74 -15.54
C VAL A 512 -9.00 26.75 -16.07
N ASP A 513 -9.46 27.68 -16.88
CA ASP A 513 -8.64 28.70 -17.51
C ASP A 513 -8.72 30.04 -16.80
N THR A 514 -7.77 30.93 -17.09
CA THR A 514 -7.80 32.33 -16.62
C THR A 514 -8.98 33.13 -17.14
N ASP A 515 -9.66 32.66 -18.21
CA ASP A 515 -10.88 33.26 -18.71
C ASP A 515 -12.11 32.83 -17.90
N ASP A 516 -12.03 31.73 -17.16
CA ASP A 516 -13.11 31.19 -16.33
C ASP A 516 -13.17 31.83 -14.94
N ILE A 517 -12.04 32.32 -14.41
CA ILE A 517 -11.90 32.76 -13.01
C ILE A 517 -11.18 34.11 -12.91
N ALA A 518 -11.37 34.79 -11.78
CA ALA A 518 -10.73 36.07 -11.50
C ALA A 518 -9.22 35.93 -11.30
N SER A 519 -8.47 37.02 -11.49
CA SER A 519 -7.02 37.11 -11.27
C SER A 519 -6.65 37.25 -9.76
N GLU A 520 -7.38 36.57 -8.91
CA GLU A 520 -7.20 36.49 -7.46
C GLU A 520 -7.40 35.07 -6.99
N PHE A 521 -7.24 34.78 -5.71
CA PHE A 521 -7.56 33.44 -5.19
C PHE A 521 -9.06 33.19 -5.29
N VAL A 522 -9.40 32.10 -5.99
CA VAL A 522 -10.75 31.64 -6.26
C VAL A 522 -10.91 30.22 -5.76
N THR A 523 -12.04 29.90 -5.16
CA THR A 523 -12.37 28.54 -4.75
C THR A 523 -13.05 27.79 -5.89
N VAL A 524 -12.32 26.91 -6.55
CA VAL A 524 -12.92 25.96 -7.52
C VAL A 524 -13.51 24.79 -6.75
N THR A 525 -14.81 24.57 -6.91
CA THR A 525 -15.58 23.51 -6.24
C THR A 525 -16.13 22.54 -7.28
N ILE A 526 -15.97 21.25 -7.00
CA ILE A 526 -16.46 20.14 -7.82
C ILE A 526 -17.46 19.35 -6.99
N ARG A 527 -18.69 19.24 -7.44
CA ARG A 527 -19.70 18.33 -6.90
C ARG A 527 -19.85 17.16 -7.85
N TYR A 528 -19.57 15.95 -7.41
CA TYR A 528 -19.60 14.77 -8.26
C TYR A 528 -20.59 13.71 -7.76
N ASP A 529 -21.15 13.00 -8.71
CA ASP A 529 -21.95 11.80 -8.51
C ASP A 529 -21.44 10.71 -9.47
N VAL A 530 -20.85 9.66 -8.91
CA VAL A 530 -20.26 8.56 -9.68
C VAL A 530 -21.33 7.73 -10.37
N ASP A 531 -22.48 7.55 -9.71
CA ASP A 531 -23.60 6.78 -10.24
C ASP A 531 -24.29 7.50 -11.40
N ALA A 532 -24.42 8.82 -11.28
CA ALA A 532 -24.91 9.66 -12.37
C ALA A 532 -23.85 9.89 -13.46
N ARG A 533 -22.59 9.52 -13.22
CA ARG A 533 -21.44 9.79 -14.09
C ARG A 533 -21.33 11.27 -14.47
N ARG A 534 -21.51 12.15 -13.50
CA ARG A 534 -21.56 13.60 -13.74
C ARG A 534 -20.92 14.36 -12.59
N ALA A 535 -20.23 15.43 -12.94
CA ALA A 535 -19.75 16.41 -11.98
C ALA A 535 -20.16 17.83 -12.41
N GLU A 536 -20.33 18.71 -11.43
CA GLU A 536 -20.62 20.14 -11.59
C GLU A 536 -19.42 20.93 -11.09
N VAL A 537 -18.98 21.90 -11.86
CA VAL A 537 -17.83 22.75 -11.53
C VAL A 537 -18.32 24.18 -11.25
N TYR A 538 -17.82 24.75 -10.16
CA TYR A 538 -18.14 26.09 -9.69
C TYR A 538 -16.86 26.87 -9.39
N ALA A 539 -16.87 28.19 -9.57
CA ALA A 539 -15.89 29.14 -9.09
C ALA A 539 -16.59 30.14 -8.15
N ASP A 540 -16.20 30.21 -6.88
CA ASP A 540 -16.82 31.06 -5.84
C ASP A 540 -18.36 30.99 -5.88
N GLU A 541 -18.91 29.78 -5.87
CA GLU A 541 -20.35 29.49 -5.96
C GLU A 541 -21.01 29.75 -7.33
N LYS A 542 -20.33 30.39 -8.28
CA LYS A 542 -20.83 30.56 -9.65
C LYS A 542 -20.64 29.27 -10.42
N PHE A 543 -21.73 28.71 -10.96
CA PHE A 543 -21.67 27.55 -11.85
C PHE A 543 -20.88 27.89 -13.13
N LEU A 544 -19.97 27.03 -13.52
CA LEU A 544 -19.19 27.13 -14.74
C LEU A 544 -19.72 26.16 -15.81
N PHE A 545 -19.56 24.86 -15.54
CA PHE A 545 -19.94 23.82 -16.51
C PHE A 545 -20.13 22.43 -15.83
N PHE A 546 -20.66 21.50 -16.62
CA PHE A 546 -20.74 20.09 -16.26
C PHE A 546 -19.56 19.30 -16.85
N VAL A 547 -19.18 18.22 -16.16
CA VAL A 547 -18.20 17.24 -16.63
C VAL A 547 -18.84 15.86 -16.62
N ASP A 548 -18.86 15.20 -17.76
CA ASP A 548 -19.36 13.84 -17.86
C ASP A 548 -18.26 12.83 -17.50
N GLY A 549 -18.63 11.78 -16.77
CA GLY A 549 -17.71 10.71 -16.38
C GLY A 549 -17.33 9.84 -17.58
N THR A 550 -16.03 9.67 -17.76
CA THR A 550 -15.45 8.92 -18.90
C THR A 550 -15.59 7.41 -18.80
N ARG A 551 -15.75 6.89 -17.57
CA ARG A 551 -15.87 5.46 -17.29
C ARG A 551 -16.65 5.20 -16.01
N GLU A 552 -17.01 3.95 -15.82
CA GLU A 552 -17.56 3.47 -14.54
C GLU A 552 -16.49 3.45 -13.44
N VAL A 553 -16.95 3.63 -12.21
CA VAL A 553 -16.14 3.59 -11.00
C VAL A 553 -16.72 2.53 -10.06
N PRO A 554 -16.05 1.41 -9.87
CA PRO A 554 -16.60 0.32 -9.04
C PRO A 554 -16.70 0.68 -7.55
N THR A 555 -15.85 1.57 -7.07
CA THR A 555 -15.77 1.96 -5.64
C THR A 555 -16.28 3.39 -5.42
N GLY A 556 -15.45 4.37 -5.56
CA GLY A 556 -15.73 5.79 -5.40
C GLY A 556 -14.49 6.63 -5.68
N ILE A 557 -14.61 7.93 -5.55
CA ILE A 557 -13.50 8.87 -5.73
C ILE A 557 -12.80 9.06 -4.39
N SER A 558 -11.47 9.03 -4.40
CA SER A 558 -10.63 9.24 -3.23
C SER A 558 -9.41 10.13 -3.48
N TYR A 559 -9.25 10.65 -4.70
CA TYR A 559 -8.11 11.47 -5.08
C TYR A 559 -8.50 12.70 -5.88
N LEU A 560 -7.83 13.81 -5.56
CA LEU A 560 -7.74 15.01 -6.40
C LEU A 560 -6.30 15.13 -6.91
N ILE A 561 -6.14 15.29 -8.22
CA ILE A 561 -4.87 15.55 -8.88
C ILE A 561 -4.96 16.91 -9.56
N LEU A 562 -4.02 17.79 -9.24
CA LEU A 562 -3.89 19.11 -9.84
C LEU A 562 -2.60 19.15 -10.67
N GLN A 563 -2.68 19.52 -11.95
CA GLN A 563 -1.54 19.48 -12.86
C GLN A 563 -1.46 20.72 -13.74
N CYS A 564 -0.25 21.28 -13.86
CA CYS A 564 0.07 22.25 -14.90
C CYS A 564 0.54 21.50 -16.15
N VAL A 565 -0.26 21.57 -17.22
CA VAL A 565 -0.06 20.78 -18.46
C VAL A 565 0.15 21.63 -19.70
N THR A 566 -0.07 22.95 -19.61
CA THR A 566 0.09 23.87 -20.74
C THR A 566 1.53 24.00 -21.19
N ASP A 567 1.74 24.12 -22.51
CA ASP A 567 3.06 24.34 -23.10
C ASP A 567 3.54 25.78 -22.86
N GLY A 568 4.85 25.94 -22.67
CA GLY A 568 5.53 27.22 -22.52
C GLY A 568 5.90 27.58 -21.07
N ASP A 569 6.48 28.75 -20.89
CA ASP A 569 6.93 29.33 -19.62
C ASP A 569 5.75 29.72 -18.71
N SER A 570 4.93 28.75 -18.37
CA SER A 570 3.85 28.95 -17.41
C SER A 570 4.42 29.33 -16.06
N LYS A 571 4.00 30.45 -15.48
CA LYS A 571 4.32 30.80 -14.09
C LYS A 571 3.69 29.84 -13.10
N GLY A 572 2.71 29.04 -13.55
CA GLY A 572 2.09 28.00 -12.80
C GLY A 572 0.81 28.43 -12.09
N ALA A 573 0.42 27.61 -11.10
CA ALA A 573 -0.74 27.84 -10.26
C ALA A 573 -0.34 27.77 -8.79
N TYR A 574 -0.86 28.69 -7.99
CA TYR A 574 -0.73 28.66 -6.55
C TYR A 574 -1.95 27.99 -5.94
N ILE A 575 -1.71 27.13 -4.95
CA ILE A 575 -2.75 26.39 -4.22
C ILE A 575 -2.62 26.76 -2.75
N ARG A 576 -3.71 27.23 -2.15
CA ARG A 576 -3.74 27.68 -0.76
C ARG A 576 -4.40 26.67 0.17
N GLU A 577 -5.43 25.99 -0.32
CA GLU A 577 -6.20 25.04 0.49
C GLU A 577 -6.91 24.01 -0.37
N LEU A 578 -7.03 22.79 0.15
CA LEU A 578 -7.87 21.72 -0.42
C LEU A 578 -8.88 21.25 0.62
N ARG A 579 -10.09 20.96 0.18
CA ARG A 579 -11.15 20.38 1.02
C ARG A 579 -11.89 19.28 0.28
N ALA A 580 -12.31 18.26 0.98
CA ALA A 580 -13.20 17.21 0.49
C ALA A 580 -14.22 16.84 1.55
N GLU A 581 -15.43 16.55 1.11
CA GLU A 581 -16.55 16.17 1.97
C GLU A 581 -17.43 15.15 1.24
N ARG A 582 -17.82 14.10 1.95
CA ARG A 582 -18.81 13.13 1.46
C ARG A 582 -20.21 13.74 1.57
N ILE A 583 -21.07 13.36 0.60
CA ILE A 583 -22.50 13.75 0.59
C ILE A 583 -23.39 12.49 0.66
N ASP A 584 -22.83 11.30 0.38
CA ASP A 584 -23.50 10.01 0.45
C ASP A 584 -23.45 9.35 1.84
#